data_2fe7e292f013d685df9acd1bbd146c3f
#
_entry.id   2fe7e292f013d685df9acd1bbd146c3f
#
_cell.length_a   1.000
_cell.length_b   1.000
_cell.length_c   1.000
_cell.angle_alpha   90.00
_cell.angle_beta   90.00
_cell.angle_gamma   90.00
#
_symmetry.space_group_name_H-M   'P 1'
#
loop_
_entity.id
_entity.type
_entity.pdbx_description
1 polymer ?
#
loop_
_entity_poly.entity_id
_entity_poly.type
_entity_poly.pdbx_seq_one_letter_code
_entity_poly.pdbx_strand_id
1 'polypeptide(L)'
;MRSALRIRPLMCAAIAAMACVFSATAQAQQPVCSAWLIESSRFMNVPFGSFMPDRSFVPGSTKPESNIPTVDLPVNIGVIKCGTELIVYDTGWKQQEYLKMTGSDHWAPLPEQLKVLGFNAADVTKVVIGHAHWDHAGQLSDLPNAVLYVQREELKAIEWALNYPEPHIRAVNSDPGGCNRTPACGYMPLTIEEVYGKVLKGKAVIVDGEMEISPGVKIHPAFRAHTAGSQLLEVPTAIGKLVFGSDAFSSYEGIRDWMVANVQQTDSVQQFLAYEKCYKITGGYNNCVAAHEPLSYTDKYPLTKNSWVALNGGRMAELTLAPGEKSRKP
;
A
#
# COMPACT_ATOMS: atom_id res chain seq x y z
N MET A 1 55.09 -65.81 54.98
CA MET A 1 53.73 -65.68 55.46
C MET A 1 53.30 -64.18 55.42
N ARG A 2 52.68 -63.75 54.42
CA ARG A 2 52.18 -62.35 54.31
C ARG A 2 50.73 -62.39 53.79
N SER A 3 49.79 -62.10 54.69
CA SER A 3 48.36 -62.02 54.36
C SER A 3 48.05 -60.72 53.62
N ALA A 4 47.45 -60.81 52.44
CA ALA A 4 47.00 -59.66 51.64
C ALA A 4 45.57 -59.29 51.99
N LEU A 5 45.38 -58.10 52.49
CA LEU A 5 44.08 -57.48 52.77
C LEU A 5 43.50 -56.98 51.48
N ARG A 6 42.31 -57.48 51.04
CA ARG A 6 41.61 -57.01 49.89
C ARG A 6 40.61 -55.93 50.34
N ILE A 7 40.85 -54.70 49.90
CA ILE A 7 39.95 -53.60 50.06
C ILE A 7 38.99 -53.59 48.82
N ARG A 8 37.70 -53.71 49.07
CA ARG A 8 36.63 -53.51 48.04
C ARG A 8 36.31 -52.03 47.95
N PRO A 9 36.26 -51.39 46.73
CA PRO A 9 35.72 -50.04 46.60
C PRO A 9 34.19 -50.10 46.53
N LEU A 10 33.50 -49.32 47.39
CA LEU A 10 32.12 -49.00 47.25
C LEU A 10 31.98 -47.99 46.05
N MET A 11 31.25 -48.39 45.01
CA MET A 11 30.78 -47.48 43.98
C MET A 11 29.57 -46.75 44.48
N CYS A 12 29.69 -45.46 44.80
CA CYS A 12 28.60 -44.54 44.95
C CYS A 12 28.14 -44.09 43.56
N ALA A 13 27.03 -44.62 43.09
CA ALA A 13 26.37 -44.11 41.89
C ALA A 13 25.57 -42.85 42.25
N ALA A 14 26.12 -41.67 41.91
CA ALA A 14 25.39 -40.40 41.96
C ALA A 14 24.58 -40.29 40.68
N ILE A 15 23.26 -40.46 40.78
CA ILE A 15 22.32 -40.18 39.69
C ILE A 15 22.10 -38.67 39.68
N ALA A 16 22.77 -37.97 38.77
CA ALA A 16 22.48 -36.56 38.45
C ALA A 16 21.22 -36.51 37.61
N ALA A 17 20.06 -36.23 38.21
CA ALA A 17 18.85 -35.89 37.50
C ALA A 17 19.00 -34.50 36.88
N MET A 18 19.35 -34.45 35.59
CA MET A 18 19.40 -33.23 34.78
C MET A 18 17.96 -32.86 34.41
N ALA A 19 17.33 -31.98 35.21
CA ALA A 19 16.05 -31.41 34.88
C ALA A 19 16.27 -30.46 33.70
N CYS A 20 15.98 -30.89 32.48
CA CYS A 20 15.85 -30.01 31.32
C CYS A 20 14.61 -29.11 31.49
N VAL A 21 14.82 -27.91 32.01
CA VAL A 21 13.81 -26.86 31.97
C VAL A 21 13.69 -26.44 30.52
N PHE A 22 12.74 -27.02 29.80
CA PHE A 22 12.28 -26.46 28.51
C PHE A 22 11.59 -25.14 28.82
N SER A 23 12.32 -24.03 28.74
CA SER A 23 11.73 -22.71 28.62
C SER A 23 11.02 -22.70 27.27
N ALA A 24 9.73 -23.03 27.27
CA ALA A 24 8.87 -22.70 26.14
C ALA A 24 8.83 -21.16 26.04
N THR A 25 9.68 -20.59 25.20
CA THR A 25 9.51 -19.20 24.78
C THR A 25 8.17 -19.16 24.09
N ALA A 26 7.15 -18.62 24.77
CA ALA A 26 5.90 -18.30 24.15
C ALA A 26 6.24 -17.35 22.98
N GLN A 27 6.25 -17.88 21.77
CA GLN A 27 6.42 -17.07 20.58
C GLN A 27 5.22 -16.14 20.56
N ALA A 28 5.43 -14.86 20.85
CA ALA A 28 4.37 -13.87 20.85
C ALA A 28 3.65 -13.99 19.52
N GLN A 29 2.37 -14.35 19.59
CA GLN A 29 1.57 -14.51 18.39
C GLN A 29 1.58 -13.17 17.66
N GLN A 30 1.97 -13.16 16.39
CA GLN A 30 2.01 -11.94 15.57
C GLN A 30 0.63 -11.28 15.62
N PRO A 31 0.55 -9.97 15.84
CA PRO A 31 -0.73 -9.30 15.91
C PRO A 31 -1.46 -9.47 14.59
N VAL A 32 -2.74 -9.79 14.68
CA VAL A 32 -3.63 -9.87 13.52
C VAL A 32 -4.29 -8.49 13.37
N CYS A 33 -4.15 -7.89 12.19
CA CYS A 33 -4.68 -6.57 11.89
C CYS A 33 -6.05 -6.66 11.22
N SER A 34 -6.88 -5.64 11.44
CA SER A 34 -8.05 -5.34 10.62
C SER A 34 -7.66 -4.39 9.50
N ALA A 35 -8.32 -4.50 8.35
CA ALA A 35 -8.05 -3.66 7.19
C ALA A 35 -9.33 -3.27 6.46
N TRP A 36 -9.39 -2.02 6.02
CA TRP A 36 -10.47 -1.42 5.25
C TRP A 36 -9.91 -0.69 4.03
N LEU A 37 -10.76 -0.52 3.02
CA LEU A 37 -10.54 0.41 1.91
C LEU A 37 -11.54 1.56 2.00
N ILE A 38 -11.04 2.75 1.68
CA ILE A 38 -11.83 3.96 1.45
C ILE A 38 -11.63 4.37 -0.01
N GLU A 39 -12.71 4.54 -0.76
CA GLU A 39 -12.68 5.25 -2.04
C GLU A 39 -12.73 6.75 -1.74
N SER A 40 -11.57 7.40 -1.79
CA SER A 40 -11.48 8.84 -1.47
C SER A 40 -12.07 9.70 -2.58
N SER A 41 -11.94 9.24 -3.80
CA SER A 41 -12.44 9.84 -5.05
C SER A 41 -12.31 8.82 -6.19
N ARG A 42 -12.53 9.23 -7.45
CA ARG A 42 -12.28 8.38 -8.62
C ARG A 42 -11.90 9.20 -9.86
N PHE A 43 -11.21 8.57 -10.77
CA PHE A 43 -11.05 9.06 -12.14
C PHE A 43 -12.21 8.52 -12.97
N MET A 44 -12.93 9.41 -13.65
CA MET A 44 -14.08 9.04 -14.46
C MET A 44 -13.69 8.84 -15.92
N ASN A 45 -14.33 7.87 -16.56
CA ASN A 45 -14.20 7.64 -18.00
C ASN A 45 -12.76 7.46 -18.50
N VAL A 46 -11.91 6.84 -17.72
CA VAL A 46 -10.52 6.55 -18.11
C VAL A 46 -10.52 5.50 -19.22
N PRO A 47 -9.80 5.73 -20.34
CA PRO A 47 -9.66 4.70 -21.36
C PRO A 47 -9.13 3.39 -20.76
N PHE A 48 -9.84 2.29 -21.01
CA PHE A 48 -9.55 1.00 -20.37
C PHE A 48 -8.08 0.56 -20.55
N GLY A 49 -7.52 0.76 -21.74
CA GLY A 49 -6.13 0.43 -22.04
C GLY A 49 -5.08 1.31 -21.34
N SER A 50 -5.49 2.37 -20.64
CA SER A 50 -4.52 3.25 -19.94
C SER A 50 -4.04 2.65 -18.64
N PHE A 51 -4.92 1.99 -17.88
CA PHE A 51 -4.59 1.37 -16.58
C PHE A 51 -4.73 -0.14 -16.59
N MET A 52 -5.58 -0.66 -17.48
CA MET A 52 -5.78 -2.08 -17.63
C MET A 52 -4.98 -2.56 -18.84
N PRO A 53 -4.45 -3.76 -18.81
CA PRO A 53 -3.81 -4.34 -19.97
C PRO A 53 -4.80 -4.40 -21.12
N ASP A 54 -4.43 -3.79 -22.24
CA ASP A 54 -5.31 -3.71 -23.40
C ASP A 54 -5.50 -5.09 -24.04
N ARG A 55 -6.60 -5.75 -23.71
CA ARG A 55 -7.06 -6.93 -24.42
C ARG A 55 -7.63 -6.57 -25.80
N SER A 56 -7.89 -5.29 -26.07
CA SER A 56 -8.44 -4.78 -27.32
C SER A 56 -7.37 -4.42 -28.35
N PHE A 57 -6.09 -4.53 -28.00
CA PHE A 57 -5.01 -4.34 -28.96
C PHE A 57 -4.99 -5.51 -29.96
N VAL A 58 -5.77 -5.35 -31.02
CA VAL A 58 -5.67 -6.18 -32.21
C VAL A 58 -4.52 -5.62 -33.05
N PRO A 59 -3.38 -6.33 -33.20
CA PRO A 59 -2.29 -5.88 -34.04
C PRO A 59 -2.81 -5.54 -35.44
N GLY A 60 -2.58 -4.31 -35.89
CA GLY A 60 -3.05 -3.85 -37.21
C GLY A 60 -4.34 -3.05 -37.22
N SER A 61 -4.99 -2.80 -36.08
CA SER A 61 -6.14 -1.90 -36.00
C SER A 61 -5.69 -0.45 -36.17
N THR A 62 -6.07 0.18 -37.30
CA THR A 62 -5.80 1.61 -37.59
C THR A 62 -7.04 2.50 -37.37
N LYS A 63 -8.07 2.00 -36.67
CA LYS A 63 -9.30 2.76 -36.46
C LYS A 63 -9.10 3.80 -35.35
N PRO A 64 -9.53 5.06 -35.56
CA PRO A 64 -9.55 6.06 -34.52
C PRO A 64 -10.50 5.63 -33.39
N GLU A 65 -10.10 5.89 -32.22
CA GLU A 65 -10.48 5.41 -30.91
C GLU A 65 -11.83 5.92 -30.37
N SER A 66 -12.82 6.18 -31.21
CA SER A 66 -14.13 6.71 -30.76
C SER A 66 -14.98 5.70 -29.97
N ASN A 67 -14.52 4.46 -29.79
CA ASN A 67 -15.24 3.38 -29.08
C ASN A 67 -14.35 2.59 -28.11
N ILE A 68 -13.31 3.18 -27.55
CA ILE A 68 -12.51 2.52 -26.51
C ILE A 68 -13.38 2.44 -25.26
N PRO A 69 -13.57 1.25 -24.67
CA PRO A 69 -14.26 1.13 -23.40
C PRO A 69 -13.56 1.97 -22.33
N THR A 70 -14.34 2.73 -21.57
CA THR A 70 -13.83 3.48 -20.42
C THR A 70 -14.21 2.77 -19.13
N VAL A 71 -13.45 3.06 -18.08
CA VAL A 71 -13.67 2.55 -16.73
C VAL A 71 -13.46 3.67 -15.72
N ASP A 72 -14.24 3.62 -14.64
CA ASP A 72 -14.05 4.52 -13.52
C ASP A 72 -13.07 3.89 -12.55
N LEU A 73 -11.98 4.59 -12.26
CA LEU A 73 -10.90 4.10 -11.41
C LEU A 73 -11.00 4.73 -10.02
N PRO A 74 -11.27 3.96 -8.97
CA PRO A 74 -11.26 4.47 -7.60
C PRO A 74 -9.87 4.94 -7.21
N VAL A 75 -9.80 5.90 -6.30
CA VAL A 75 -8.57 6.25 -5.57
C VAL A 75 -8.71 5.66 -4.17
N ASN A 76 -8.09 4.52 -3.97
CA ASN A 76 -8.22 3.74 -2.75
C ASN A 76 -7.20 4.15 -1.70
N ILE A 77 -7.68 4.33 -0.47
CA ILE A 77 -6.86 4.51 0.73
C ILE A 77 -6.99 3.26 1.58
N GLY A 78 -5.88 2.69 2.02
CA GLY A 78 -5.87 1.59 2.99
C GLY A 78 -5.92 2.12 4.42
N VAL A 79 -6.83 1.60 5.25
CA VAL A 79 -6.88 1.87 6.69
C VAL A 79 -6.62 0.57 7.43
N ILE A 80 -5.60 0.54 8.27
CA ILE A 80 -5.13 -0.67 8.95
C ILE A 80 -5.09 -0.43 10.45
N LYS A 81 -5.71 -1.31 11.23
CA LYS A 81 -5.65 -1.27 12.70
C LYS A 81 -4.98 -2.53 13.22
N CYS A 82 -3.83 -2.36 13.88
CA CYS A 82 -3.05 -3.42 14.50
C CYS A 82 -2.96 -3.17 16.01
N GLY A 83 -3.81 -3.84 16.80
CA GLY A 83 -3.94 -3.56 18.23
C GLY A 83 -4.39 -2.12 18.46
N THR A 84 -3.53 -1.29 19.09
CA THR A 84 -3.78 0.14 19.35
C THR A 84 -3.26 1.06 18.23
N GLU A 85 -2.48 0.55 17.29
CA GLU A 85 -1.93 1.36 16.21
C GLU A 85 -2.93 1.48 15.05
N LEU A 86 -3.07 2.70 14.55
CA LEU A 86 -3.83 3.03 13.35
C LEU A 86 -2.86 3.52 12.28
N ILE A 87 -2.82 2.80 11.16
CA ILE A 87 -1.93 3.04 10.03
C ILE A 87 -2.78 3.37 8.81
N VAL A 88 -2.37 4.36 8.03
CA VAL A 88 -2.99 4.71 6.75
C VAL A 88 -2.00 4.43 5.63
N TYR A 89 -2.46 3.80 4.56
CA TYR A 89 -1.70 3.56 3.34
C TYR A 89 -2.28 4.36 2.19
N ASP A 90 -1.50 5.31 1.67
CA ASP A 90 -1.89 6.40 0.78
C ASP A 90 -2.91 7.36 1.42
N THR A 91 -3.13 8.54 0.83
CA THR A 91 -4.00 9.56 1.42
C THR A 91 -4.96 10.22 0.43
N GLY A 92 -4.98 9.79 -0.82
CA GLY A 92 -5.76 10.44 -1.86
C GLY A 92 -5.28 11.87 -2.15
N TRP A 93 -6.08 12.64 -2.87
CA TRP A 93 -5.82 14.06 -3.13
C TRP A 93 -6.63 14.99 -2.22
N LYS A 94 -6.15 16.24 -2.06
CA LYS A 94 -6.76 17.23 -1.17
C LYS A 94 -7.61 18.26 -1.90
N GLN A 95 -7.24 18.63 -3.11
CA GLN A 95 -7.77 19.80 -3.79
C GLN A 95 -9.03 19.49 -4.59
N GLN A 96 -10.08 20.28 -4.36
CA GLN A 96 -11.35 20.13 -5.11
C GLN A 96 -11.19 20.43 -6.60
N GLU A 97 -10.21 21.25 -7.01
CA GLU A 97 -9.94 21.52 -8.41
C GLU A 97 -9.61 20.28 -9.21
N TYR A 98 -9.04 19.24 -8.58
CA TYR A 98 -8.78 17.97 -9.23
C TYR A 98 -10.05 17.21 -9.61
N LEU A 99 -11.19 17.51 -8.98
CA LEU A 99 -12.49 16.96 -9.37
C LEU A 99 -12.85 17.30 -10.82
N LYS A 100 -12.56 18.53 -11.25
CA LYS A 100 -12.80 18.95 -12.64
C LYS A 100 -11.91 18.20 -13.63
N MET A 101 -10.68 17.97 -13.25
CA MET A 101 -9.68 17.32 -14.07
C MET A 101 -9.92 15.81 -14.22
N THR A 102 -10.32 15.17 -13.14
CA THR A 102 -10.60 13.72 -13.09
C THR A 102 -12.02 13.38 -13.50
N GLY A 103 -12.90 14.38 -13.60
CA GLY A 103 -14.32 14.18 -13.79
C GLY A 103 -15.04 13.54 -12.60
N SER A 104 -14.35 13.43 -11.45
CA SER A 104 -14.89 12.74 -10.27
C SER A 104 -16.23 13.31 -9.84
N ASP A 105 -17.13 12.42 -9.48
CA ASP A 105 -18.48 12.70 -9.00
C ASP A 105 -18.57 12.78 -7.47
N HIS A 106 -17.49 12.45 -6.76
CA HIS A 106 -17.42 12.54 -5.30
C HIS A 106 -16.01 12.86 -4.82
N TRP A 107 -15.97 13.44 -3.64
CA TRP A 107 -14.77 13.65 -2.85
C TRP A 107 -15.17 13.99 -1.40
N ALA A 108 -14.39 13.55 -0.45
CA ALA A 108 -14.49 14.00 0.94
C ALA A 108 -13.09 14.04 1.59
N PRO A 109 -12.85 14.97 2.54
CA PRO A 109 -11.61 15.01 3.30
C PRO A 109 -11.35 13.70 4.03
N LEU A 110 -10.11 13.23 4.04
CA LEU A 110 -9.71 12.00 4.72
C LEU A 110 -10.13 11.96 6.21
N PRO A 111 -10.02 13.05 7.00
CA PRO A 111 -10.52 13.04 8.38
C PRO A 111 -12.01 12.72 8.51
N GLU A 112 -12.83 13.19 7.59
CA GLU A 112 -14.27 12.89 7.61
C GLU A 112 -14.55 11.45 7.22
N GLN A 113 -13.82 10.93 6.25
CA GLN A 113 -13.91 9.53 5.83
C GLN A 113 -13.48 8.58 6.95
N LEU A 114 -12.40 8.90 7.69
CA LEU A 114 -11.96 8.14 8.86
C LEU A 114 -13.04 8.11 9.96
N LYS A 115 -13.77 9.21 10.17
CA LYS A 115 -14.89 9.26 11.13
C LYS A 115 -16.02 8.30 10.79
N VAL A 116 -16.29 8.06 9.51
CA VAL A 116 -17.28 7.05 9.09
C VAL A 116 -16.88 5.66 9.55
N LEU A 117 -15.58 5.36 9.54
CA LEU A 117 -15.02 4.13 10.12
C LEU A 117 -14.88 4.19 11.65
N GLY A 118 -15.31 5.27 12.32
CA GLY A 118 -15.20 5.46 13.76
C GLY A 118 -13.78 5.74 14.23
N PHE A 119 -12.91 6.29 13.38
CA PHE A 119 -11.55 6.70 13.71
C PHE A 119 -11.41 8.22 13.63
N ASN A 120 -10.50 8.80 14.44
CA ASN A 120 -10.10 10.18 14.29
C ASN A 120 -8.77 10.28 13.54
N ALA A 121 -8.60 11.29 12.71
CA ALA A 121 -7.35 11.54 12.02
C ALA A 121 -6.15 11.75 12.97
N ALA A 122 -6.42 12.28 14.19
CA ALA A 122 -5.43 12.44 15.23
C ALA A 122 -4.95 11.11 15.86
N ASP A 123 -5.71 10.03 15.71
CA ASP A 123 -5.36 8.71 16.23
C ASP A 123 -4.45 7.94 15.26
N VAL A 124 -4.31 8.41 14.02
CA VAL A 124 -3.39 7.82 13.04
C VAL A 124 -1.95 8.04 13.51
N THR A 125 -1.26 6.95 13.76
CA THR A 125 0.12 6.97 14.26
C THR A 125 1.16 6.91 13.15
N LYS A 126 0.83 6.24 12.04
CA LYS A 126 1.71 6.04 10.89
C LYS A 126 0.96 6.26 9.59
N VAL A 127 1.62 6.87 8.62
CA VAL A 127 1.16 6.93 7.25
C VAL A 127 2.27 6.45 6.33
N VAL A 128 1.95 5.48 5.48
CA VAL A 128 2.85 4.94 4.47
C VAL A 128 2.30 5.35 3.12
N ILE A 129 3.07 6.05 2.31
CA ILE A 129 2.68 6.33 0.93
C ILE A 129 3.35 5.32 0.01
N GLY A 130 2.59 4.71 -0.90
CA GLY A 130 3.13 3.81 -1.91
C GLY A 130 4.12 4.53 -2.82
N HIS A 131 3.82 5.81 -3.10
CA HIS A 131 4.67 6.78 -3.80
C HIS A 131 4.10 8.20 -3.60
N ALA A 132 4.77 9.22 -4.14
CA ALA A 132 4.45 10.63 -3.86
C ALA A 132 3.67 11.33 -4.99
N HIS A 133 2.90 10.60 -5.80
CA HIS A 133 2.00 11.26 -6.73
C HIS A 133 0.83 11.93 -5.99
N TRP A 134 0.20 12.88 -6.68
CA TRP A 134 -0.78 13.80 -6.12
C TRP A 134 -2.06 13.13 -5.61
N ASP A 135 -2.41 11.99 -6.15
CA ASP A 135 -3.58 11.19 -5.76
C ASP A 135 -3.29 10.15 -4.68
N HIS A 136 -2.03 10.05 -4.21
CA HIS A 136 -1.61 9.16 -3.14
C HIS A 136 -1.09 9.88 -1.90
N ALA A 137 -0.50 11.07 -2.05
CA ALA A 137 0.16 11.79 -0.96
C ALA A 137 -0.43 13.18 -0.67
N GLY A 138 -1.67 13.44 -1.14
CA GLY A 138 -2.25 14.78 -1.11
C GLY A 138 -2.81 15.25 0.25
N GLN A 139 -3.06 14.36 1.23
CA GLN A 139 -3.70 14.73 2.50
C GLN A 139 -2.84 14.37 3.73
N LEU A 140 -1.51 14.41 3.61
CA LEU A 140 -0.60 14.08 4.71
C LEU A 140 -0.72 15.04 5.90
N SER A 141 -0.95 16.32 5.65
CA SER A 141 -1.13 17.34 6.70
C SER A 141 -2.40 17.13 7.52
N ASP A 142 -3.39 16.44 6.97
CA ASP A 142 -4.66 16.14 7.65
C ASP A 142 -4.54 15.00 8.68
N LEU A 143 -3.38 14.35 8.75
CA LEU A 143 -3.01 13.35 9.74
C LEU A 143 -1.95 13.93 10.69
N PRO A 144 -2.33 14.79 11.66
CA PRO A 144 -1.39 15.66 12.38
C PRO A 144 -0.35 14.90 13.21
N ASN A 145 -0.71 13.73 13.74
CA ASN A 145 0.16 12.93 14.59
C ASN A 145 0.90 11.81 13.86
N ALA A 146 0.50 11.51 12.63
CA ALA A 146 1.08 10.43 11.86
C ALA A 146 2.53 10.73 11.45
N VAL A 147 3.40 9.75 11.64
CA VAL A 147 4.75 9.72 11.07
C VAL A 147 4.67 9.16 9.65
N LEU A 148 5.19 9.91 8.69
CA LEU A 148 5.29 9.51 7.29
C LEU A 148 6.43 8.50 7.10
N TYR A 149 6.18 7.43 6.36
CA TYR A 149 7.19 6.52 5.87
C TYR A 149 7.28 6.62 4.35
N VAL A 150 8.44 7.04 3.86
CA VAL A 150 8.69 7.27 2.43
C VAL A 150 10.09 6.78 2.05
N GLN A 151 10.23 6.17 0.88
CA GLN A 151 11.54 5.72 0.40
C GLN A 151 12.45 6.90 0.05
N ARG A 152 13.74 6.75 0.33
CA ARG A 152 14.78 7.72 -0.07
C ARG A 152 14.78 7.98 -1.56
N GLU A 153 14.58 6.92 -2.36
CA GLU A 153 14.56 7.03 -3.82
C GLU A 153 13.37 7.86 -4.32
N GLU A 154 12.27 7.90 -3.57
CA GLU A 154 11.12 8.75 -3.91
C GLU A 154 11.42 10.24 -3.70
N LEU A 155 12.08 10.59 -2.60
CA LEU A 155 12.51 11.96 -2.36
C LEU A 155 13.52 12.43 -3.41
N LYS A 156 14.47 11.58 -3.82
CA LYS A 156 15.39 11.87 -4.91
C LYS A 156 14.66 12.11 -6.24
N ALA A 157 13.61 11.33 -6.52
CA ALA A 157 12.80 11.51 -7.72
C ALA A 157 12.07 12.86 -7.72
N ILE A 158 11.52 13.28 -6.57
CA ILE A 158 10.91 14.59 -6.41
C ILE A 158 11.95 15.71 -6.65
N GLU A 159 13.12 15.60 -6.04
CA GLU A 159 14.21 16.59 -6.22
C GLU A 159 14.64 16.68 -7.69
N TRP A 160 14.76 15.54 -8.37
CA TRP A 160 15.05 15.50 -9.78
C TRP A 160 13.93 16.13 -10.62
N ALA A 161 12.67 15.82 -10.31
CA ALA A 161 11.51 16.37 -11.02
C ALA A 161 11.42 17.89 -10.89
N LEU A 162 11.73 18.45 -9.71
CA LEU A 162 11.76 19.89 -9.46
C LEU A 162 12.86 20.61 -10.23
N ASN A 163 13.94 19.93 -10.55
CA ASN A 163 15.11 20.50 -11.23
C ASN A 163 15.16 20.14 -12.73
N TYR A 164 14.12 19.49 -13.26
CA TYR A 164 14.09 19.11 -14.66
C TYR A 164 14.03 20.35 -15.58
N PRO A 165 14.86 20.44 -16.64
CA PRO A 165 14.95 21.65 -17.46
C PRO A 165 13.64 22.00 -18.18
N GLU A 166 13.29 23.30 -18.22
CA GLU A 166 12.27 23.81 -19.12
C GLU A 166 12.62 23.44 -20.61
N PRO A 167 11.66 23.12 -21.45
CA PRO A 167 10.19 23.16 -21.29
C PRO A 167 9.59 21.86 -20.70
N HIS A 168 10.38 20.96 -20.19
CA HIS A 168 9.96 19.64 -19.75
C HIS A 168 9.22 19.66 -18.41
N ILE A 169 9.42 20.71 -17.61
CA ILE A 169 8.72 20.95 -16.32
C ILE A 169 7.21 21.14 -16.48
N ARG A 170 6.69 21.38 -17.66
CA ARG A 170 5.24 21.46 -17.88
C ARG A 170 4.48 20.24 -17.34
N ALA A 171 5.15 19.10 -17.29
CA ALA A 171 4.60 17.89 -16.73
C ALA A 171 4.32 17.98 -15.21
N VAL A 172 5.04 18.82 -14.47
CA VAL A 172 4.88 18.98 -13.02
C VAL A 172 3.77 19.99 -12.66
N ASN A 173 3.52 20.98 -13.54
CA ASN A 173 2.69 22.16 -13.24
C ASN A 173 1.37 22.23 -14.00
N SER A 174 1.14 21.38 -14.98
CA SER A 174 -0.06 21.45 -15.83
C SER A 174 -0.54 20.06 -16.18
N ASP A 175 -1.82 19.89 -16.14
CA ASP A 175 -2.58 18.75 -16.64
C ASP A 175 -1.91 17.37 -16.47
N PRO A 176 -2.32 16.56 -15.48
CA PRO A 176 -1.88 15.17 -15.32
C PRO A 176 -2.12 14.31 -16.56
N GLY A 177 -3.11 14.64 -17.38
CA GLY A 177 -3.36 13.95 -18.65
C GLY A 177 -2.27 14.14 -19.71
N GLY A 178 -1.48 15.24 -19.65
CA GLY A 178 -0.36 15.50 -20.54
C GLY A 178 0.97 14.83 -20.16
N CYS A 179 1.01 14.20 -19.04
CA CYS A 179 2.20 13.75 -18.32
C CYS A 179 2.72 12.36 -18.70
N ASN A 180 2.10 11.70 -19.62
CA ASN A 180 2.14 10.25 -19.81
C ASN A 180 3.50 9.60 -20.09
N ARG A 181 4.62 10.31 -20.03
CA ARG A 181 5.92 9.71 -20.43
C ARG A 181 7.17 10.26 -19.75
N THR A 182 7.02 11.09 -18.71
CA THR A 182 8.20 11.61 -18.01
C THR A 182 8.22 11.17 -16.55
N PRO A 183 9.39 10.84 -16.00
CA PRO A 183 9.51 10.50 -14.58
C PRO A 183 9.09 11.63 -13.61
N ALA A 184 8.88 12.86 -14.10
CA ALA A 184 8.38 14.00 -13.35
C ALA A 184 6.83 14.01 -13.22
N CYS A 185 6.14 13.14 -13.97
CA CYS A 185 4.70 13.06 -13.98
C CYS A 185 4.13 12.72 -12.60
N GLY A 186 3.07 13.39 -12.21
CA GLY A 186 2.38 13.11 -10.95
C GLY A 186 2.92 13.83 -9.72
N TYR A 187 4.14 14.38 -9.77
CA TYR A 187 4.71 15.16 -8.66
C TYR A 187 4.19 16.60 -8.68
N MET A 188 3.00 16.81 -8.15
CA MET A 188 2.37 18.14 -8.12
C MET A 188 2.91 19.00 -6.97
N PRO A 189 3.06 20.33 -7.14
CA PRO A 189 3.63 21.22 -6.13
C PRO A 189 3.00 21.08 -4.74
N LEU A 190 1.67 21.08 -4.67
CA LEU A 190 0.96 20.96 -3.39
C LEU A 190 1.19 19.62 -2.70
N THR A 191 1.35 18.54 -3.46
CA THR A 191 1.68 17.22 -2.90
C THR A 191 3.13 17.16 -2.40
N ILE A 192 4.02 17.82 -3.13
CA ILE A 192 5.43 17.99 -2.69
C ILE A 192 5.47 18.75 -1.37
N GLU A 193 4.69 19.81 -1.20
CA GLU A 193 4.55 20.54 0.05
C GLU A 193 4.02 19.65 1.19
N GLU A 194 3.07 18.78 0.92
CA GLU A 194 2.55 17.80 1.91
C GLU A 194 3.66 16.85 2.39
N VAL A 195 4.42 16.26 1.47
CA VAL A 195 5.52 15.32 1.78
C VAL A 195 6.63 16.03 2.55
N TYR A 196 7.17 17.14 2.00
CA TYR A 196 8.23 17.88 2.67
C TYR A 196 7.76 18.57 3.95
N GLY A 197 6.48 18.93 4.04
CA GLY A 197 5.87 19.42 5.27
C GLY A 197 5.99 18.44 6.44
N LYS A 198 5.90 17.13 6.19
CA LYS A 198 6.16 16.09 7.19
C LYS A 198 7.65 15.98 7.52
N VAL A 199 8.51 15.99 6.49
CA VAL A 199 9.98 15.91 6.65
C VAL A 199 10.50 17.09 7.48
N LEU A 200 10.12 18.31 7.14
CA LEU A 200 10.55 19.54 7.81
C LEU A 200 10.08 19.63 9.28
N LYS A 201 8.94 19.00 9.59
CA LYS A 201 8.42 18.91 10.96
C LYS A 201 9.06 17.78 11.78
N GLY A 202 10.01 17.04 11.22
CA GLY A 202 10.59 15.86 11.86
C GLY A 202 9.60 14.71 12.07
N LYS A 203 8.51 14.67 11.26
CA LYS A 203 7.47 13.65 11.29
C LYS A 203 7.56 12.74 10.05
N ALA A 204 8.77 12.36 9.66
CA ALA A 204 9.02 11.42 8.58
C ALA A 204 10.17 10.48 8.94
N VAL A 205 10.02 9.23 8.54
CA VAL A 205 11.07 8.22 8.48
C VAL A 205 11.42 8.00 7.01
N ILE A 206 12.65 8.31 6.65
CA ILE A 206 13.16 8.08 5.31
C ILE A 206 13.64 6.63 5.27
N VAL A 207 12.86 5.80 4.61
CA VAL A 207 13.11 4.35 4.47
C VAL A 207 14.18 4.13 3.39
N ASP A 208 15.03 3.15 3.60
CA ASP A 208 16.05 2.76 2.65
C ASP A 208 15.94 1.24 2.40
N GLY A 209 15.03 0.86 1.53
CA GLY A 209 14.72 -0.53 1.23
C GLY A 209 13.60 -1.11 2.10
N GLU A 210 13.84 -2.25 2.75
CA GLU A 210 12.85 -2.97 3.56
C GLU A 210 12.87 -2.48 5.02
N MET A 211 11.69 -2.37 5.64
CA MET A 211 11.57 -1.97 7.04
C MET A 211 10.32 -2.57 7.69
N GLU A 212 10.46 -3.16 8.87
CA GLU A 212 9.34 -3.49 9.75
C GLU A 212 8.96 -2.26 10.57
N ILE A 213 7.71 -1.79 10.45
CA ILE A 213 7.23 -0.55 11.09
C ILE A 213 6.33 -0.81 12.30
N SER A 214 5.81 -2.03 12.42
CA SER A 214 5.05 -2.56 13.55
C SER A 214 5.21 -4.08 13.52
N PRO A 215 4.97 -4.81 14.60
CA PRO A 215 5.13 -6.26 14.60
C PRO A 215 4.37 -6.93 13.45
N GLY A 216 5.10 -7.49 12.50
CA GLY A 216 4.59 -8.15 11.30
C GLY A 216 4.14 -7.22 10.17
N VAL A 217 4.07 -5.90 10.39
CA VAL A 217 3.76 -4.91 9.33
C VAL A 217 5.06 -4.43 8.72
N LYS A 218 5.26 -4.70 7.42
CA LYS A 218 6.53 -4.46 6.75
C LYS A 218 6.36 -3.65 5.47
N ILE A 219 7.27 -2.70 5.29
CA ILE A 219 7.47 -2.01 4.02
C ILE A 219 8.44 -2.84 3.19
N HIS A 220 8.09 -3.05 1.91
CA HIS A 220 8.96 -3.68 0.92
C HIS A 220 9.18 -2.71 -0.24
N PRO A 221 10.41 -2.55 -0.74
CA PRO A 221 10.66 -1.73 -1.92
C PRO A 221 10.06 -2.38 -3.17
N ALA A 222 9.45 -1.55 -4.01
CA ALA A 222 9.01 -1.87 -5.36
C ALA A 222 9.59 -0.83 -6.32
N PHE A 223 10.88 -0.53 -6.17
CA PHE A 223 11.57 0.53 -6.89
C PHE A 223 11.34 0.44 -8.39
N ARG A 224 10.93 1.57 -8.99
CA ARG A 224 10.68 1.74 -10.41
C ARG A 224 9.52 0.92 -10.98
N ALA A 225 8.75 0.23 -10.14
CA ALA A 225 7.54 -0.44 -10.62
C ALA A 225 6.50 0.58 -11.13
N HIS A 226 6.43 1.76 -10.53
CA HIS A 226 5.62 2.89 -10.97
C HIS A 226 6.42 4.20 -10.87
N THR A 227 6.93 4.55 -9.69
CA THR A 227 7.89 5.64 -9.47
C THR A 227 9.22 5.09 -8.98
N ALA A 228 10.24 5.95 -8.90
CA ALA A 228 11.57 5.54 -8.47
C ALA A 228 11.58 4.91 -7.08
N GLY A 229 10.78 5.43 -6.15
CA GLY A 229 10.69 4.99 -4.76
C GLY A 229 9.41 4.27 -4.39
N SER A 230 8.70 3.67 -5.35
CA SER A 230 7.50 2.87 -5.06
C SER A 230 7.76 1.81 -3.98
N GLN A 231 6.80 1.62 -3.09
CA GLN A 231 6.87 0.65 -1.99
C GLN A 231 5.54 -0.03 -1.71
N LEU A 232 5.62 -1.25 -1.20
CA LEU A 232 4.50 -2.08 -0.81
C LEU A 232 4.38 -2.12 0.71
N LEU A 233 3.18 -2.37 1.24
CA LEU A 233 2.95 -2.59 2.66
C LEU A 233 2.37 -3.99 2.90
N GLU A 234 3.15 -4.86 3.54
CA GLU A 234 2.71 -6.16 4.04
C GLU A 234 2.00 -6.00 5.39
N VAL A 235 0.83 -6.62 5.54
CA VAL A 235 -0.01 -6.55 6.74
C VAL A 235 -0.46 -7.95 7.14
N PRO A 236 -0.19 -8.44 8.37
CA PRO A 236 -0.68 -9.71 8.87
C PRO A 236 -2.16 -9.60 9.23
N THR A 237 -3.01 -10.48 8.71
CA THR A 237 -4.45 -10.43 8.90
C THR A 237 -5.05 -11.81 9.19
N ALA A 238 -6.34 -11.85 9.55
CA ALA A 238 -7.07 -13.10 9.81
C ALA A 238 -7.24 -13.98 8.56
N ILE A 239 -7.12 -13.41 7.37
CA ILE A 239 -7.22 -14.14 6.09
C ILE A 239 -5.85 -14.42 5.45
N GLY A 240 -4.77 -14.32 6.22
CA GLY A 240 -3.38 -14.36 5.76
C GLY A 240 -2.80 -12.96 5.59
N LYS A 241 -1.66 -12.85 4.96
CA LYS A 241 -1.02 -11.56 4.70
C LYS A 241 -1.73 -10.84 3.56
N LEU A 242 -2.00 -9.54 3.74
CA LEU A 242 -2.35 -8.62 2.67
C LEU A 242 -1.10 -7.84 2.24
N VAL A 243 -1.02 -7.47 0.97
CA VAL A 243 0.00 -6.56 0.45
C VAL A 243 -0.69 -5.43 -0.31
N PHE A 244 -0.60 -4.22 0.24
CA PHE A 244 -1.03 -3.00 -0.43
C PHE A 244 0.09 -2.54 -1.36
N GLY A 245 -0.22 -2.31 -2.63
CA GLY A 245 0.78 -2.06 -3.66
C GLY A 245 0.74 -0.69 -4.29
N SER A 246 -0.26 0.15 -3.96
CA SER A 246 -0.46 1.41 -4.66
C SER A 246 -0.42 1.18 -6.18
N ASP A 247 0.19 2.05 -6.96
CA ASP A 247 0.30 1.93 -8.41
C ASP A 247 1.40 0.98 -8.91
N ALA A 248 2.21 0.42 -8.00
CA ALA A 248 3.05 -0.72 -8.35
C ALA A 248 2.21 -1.94 -8.75
N PHE A 249 0.91 -1.93 -8.38
CA PHE A 249 -0.10 -2.88 -8.82
C PHE A 249 -1.09 -2.16 -9.74
N SER A 250 -1.05 -2.45 -11.04
CA SER A 250 -1.92 -1.77 -12.01
C SER A 250 -3.41 -2.07 -11.77
N SER A 251 -3.75 -3.34 -11.57
CA SER A 251 -5.11 -3.81 -11.29
C SER A 251 -5.07 -5.25 -10.81
N TYR A 252 -6.17 -5.73 -10.26
CA TYR A 252 -6.33 -7.13 -9.88
C TYR A 252 -6.15 -8.08 -11.08
N GLU A 253 -6.74 -7.74 -12.24
CA GLU A 253 -6.54 -8.53 -13.46
C GLU A 253 -5.09 -8.47 -13.94
N GLY A 254 -4.45 -7.30 -13.86
CA GLY A 254 -3.04 -7.13 -14.21
C GLY A 254 -2.13 -8.04 -13.38
N ILE A 255 -2.36 -8.10 -12.08
CA ILE A 255 -1.59 -8.97 -11.18
C ILE A 255 -1.89 -10.45 -11.50
N ARG A 256 -3.18 -10.83 -11.65
CA ARG A 256 -3.60 -12.19 -11.91
C ARG A 256 -3.03 -12.74 -13.22
N ASP A 257 -3.10 -11.95 -14.26
CA ASP A 257 -2.77 -12.36 -15.63
C ASP A 257 -1.34 -11.96 -16.05
N TRP A 258 -0.54 -11.42 -15.12
CA TRP A 258 0.83 -10.95 -15.35
C TRP A 258 0.90 -9.90 -16.47
N MET A 259 0.07 -8.91 -16.40
CA MET A 259 0.03 -7.83 -17.36
C MET A 259 0.36 -6.49 -16.67
N VAL A 260 1.11 -5.63 -17.36
CA VAL A 260 1.49 -4.30 -16.87
C VAL A 260 0.63 -3.23 -17.53
N ALA A 261 0.38 -2.14 -16.82
CA ALA A 261 -0.31 -0.99 -17.39
C ALA A 261 0.49 -0.36 -18.54
N ASN A 262 -0.19 0.15 -19.56
CA ASN A 262 0.46 0.79 -20.71
C ASN A 262 1.02 2.17 -20.39
N VAL A 263 0.57 2.79 -19.30
CA VAL A 263 0.95 4.14 -18.90
C VAL A 263 1.45 4.17 -17.47
N GLN A 264 2.26 5.18 -17.16
CA GLN A 264 2.71 5.53 -15.81
C GLN A 264 3.58 4.49 -15.11
N GLN A 265 4.22 3.60 -15.83
CA GLN A 265 5.23 2.73 -15.25
C GLN A 265 6.63 3.22 -15.65
N THR A 266 7.55 3.18 -14.71
CA THR A 266 8.95 3.51 -14.97
C THR A 266 9.68 2.33 -15.63
N ASP A 267 9.33 1.10 -15.22
CA ASP A 267 10.00 -0.11 -15.68
C ASP A 267 9.06 -1.32 -15.57
N SER A 268 8.68 -1.89 -16.72
CA SER A 268 7.77 -3.03 -16.78
C SER A 268 8.29 -4.26 -16.04
N VAL A 269 9.59 -4.51 -16.07
CA VAL A 269 10.22 -5.64 -15.38
C VAL A 269 10.08 -5.46 -13.87
N GLN A 270 10.28 -4.25 -13.38
CA GLN A 270 10.14 -3.95 -11.96
C GLN A 270 8.68 -4.08 -11.49
N GLN A 271 7.71 -3.77 -12.35
CA GLN A 271 6.31 -4.01 -12.03
C GLN A 271 6.01 -5.50 -11.91
N PHE A 272 6.51 -6.34 -12.81
CA PHE A 272 6.41 -7.80 -12.66
C PHE A 272 7.10 -8.32 -11.40
N LEU A 273 8.25 -7.77 -11.04
CA LEU A 273 8.94 -8.13 -9.79
C LEU A 273 8.13 -7.71 -8.55
N ALA A 274 7.38 -6.61 -8.61
CA ALA A 274 6.44 -6.23 -7.54
C ALA A 274 5.29 -7.24 -7.42
N TYR A 275 4.73 -7.72 -8.55
CA TYR A 275 3.72 -8.79 -8.55
C TYR A 275 4.28 -10.08 -7.95
N GLU A 276 5.46 -10.50 -8.40
CA GLU A 276 6.14 -11.69 -7.87
C GLU A 276 6.36 -11.60 -6.36
N LYS A 277 6.77 -10.42 -5.87
CA LYS A 277 6.94 -10.15 -4.45
C LYS A 277 5.63 -10.31 -3.69
N CYS A 278 4.52 -9.75 -4.19
CA CYS A 278 3.21 -9.97 -3.60
C CYS A 278 2.84 -11.45 -3.54
N TYR A 279 3.00 -12.19 -4.64
CA TYR A 279 2.74 -13.64 -4.68
C TYR A 279 3.55 -14.42 -3.66
N LYS A 280 4.84 -14.10 -3.51
CA LYS A 280 5.72 -14.74 -2.51
C LYS A 280 5.29 -14.47 -1.08
N ILE A 281 4.82 -13.25 -0.80
CA ILE A 281 4.40 -12.85 0.54
C ILE A 281 3.04 -13.46 0.90
N THR A 282 2.09 -13.46 -0.03
CA THR A 282 0.68 -13.79 0.21
C THR A 282 0.30 -15.21 -0.18
N GLY A 283 1.12 -15.87 -0.97
CA GLY A 283 0.81 -17.19 -1.55
C GLY A 283 -0.09 -17.13 -2.80
N GLY A 284 -0.39 -15.93 -3.33
CA GLY A 284 -1.21 -15.75 -4.53
C GLY A 284 -1.64 -14.30 -4.73
N TYR A 285 -2.38 -14.02 -5.81
CA TYR A 285 -2.77 -12.66 -6.18
C TYR A 285 -4.01 -12.12 -5.41
N ASN A 286 -4.79 -13.00 -4.80
CA ASN A 286 -6.06 -12.60 -4.16
C ASN A 286 -5.89 -11.61 -3.02
N ASN A 287 -4.75 -11.61 -2.37
CA ASN A 287 -4.42 -10.76 -1.23
C ASN A 287 -3.51 -9.57 -1.63
N CYS A 288 -3.35 -9.30 -2.92
CA CYS A 288 -2.67 -8.11 -3.45
C CYS A 288 -3.69 -7.00 -3.68
N VAL A 289 -3.49 -5.85 -3.04
CA VAL A 289 -4.43 -4.72 -3.04
C VAL A 289 -3.89 -3.59 -3.91
N ALA A 290 -4.56 -3.32 -5.03
CA ALA A 290 -4.21 -2.25 -5.97
C ALA A 290 -4.94 -0.94 -5.60
N ALA A 291 -4.32 0.21 -5.95
CA ALA A 291 -4.89 1.52 -5.64
C ALA A 291 -6.11 1.87 -6.50
N HIS A 292 -6.09 1.48 -7.77
CA HIS A 292 -7.09 1.91 -8.76
C HIS A 292 -7.94 0.75 -9.29
N GLU A 293 -8.20 -0.26 -8.46
CA GLU A 293 -8.95 -1.44 -8.86
C GLU A 293 -10.46 -1.17 -9.00
N PRO A 294 -11.03 -1.20 -10.21
CA PRO A 294 -12.45 -0.91 -10.42
C PRO A 294 -13.39 -1.87 -9.69
N LEU A 295 -12.94 -3.09 -9.46
CA LEU A 295 -13.72 -4.14 -8.79
C LEU A 295 -13.71 -4.02 -7.27
N SER A 296 -12.88 -3.12 -6.68
CA SER A 296 -12.64 -3.03 -5.24
C SER A 296 -13.90 -2.99 -4.37
N TYR A 297 -15.04 -2.58 -4.92
CA TYR A 297 -16.30 -2.43 -4.17
C TYR A 297 -17.43 -3.27 -4.76
N THR A 298 -17.07 -4.33 -5.48
CA THR A 298 -18.01 -5.26 -6.09
C THR A 298 -17.82 -6.66 -5.51
N ASP A 299 -18.81 -7.52 -5.69
CA ASP A 299 -18.75 -8.94 -5.32
C ASP A 299 -17.75 -9.78 -6.16
N LYS A 300 -17.23 -9.19 -7.22
CA LYS A 300 -16.23 -9.81 -8.11
C LYS A 300 -14.80 -9.73 -7.56
N TYR A 301 -14.54 -8.79 -6.65
CA TYR A 301 -13.23 -8.66 -6.02
C TYR A 301 -13.15 -9.56 -4.78
N PRO A 302 -12.16 -10.46 -4.69
CA PRO A 302 -12.14 -11.50 -3.65
C PRO A 302 -12.09 -10.95 -2.22
N LEU A 303 -11.52 -9.75 -2.04
CA LEU A 303 -11.30 -9.15 -0.74
C LEU A 303 -12.48 -8.32 -0.22
N THR A 304 -13.32 -7.77 -1.09
CA THR A 304 -14.31 -6.75 -0.69
C THR A 304 -15.74 -7.28 -0.69
N LYS A 305 -15.98 -8.39 -0.02
CA LYS A 305 -17.33 -8.97 0.13
C LYS A 305 -18.29 -8.10 0.96
N ASN A 306 -17.76 -7.11 1.67
CA ASN A 306 -18.50 -6.29 2.62
C ASN A 306 -18.27 -4.80 2.33
N SER A 307 -18.80 -4.32 1.20
CA SER A 307 -18.73 -2.92 0.79
C SER A 307 -20.04 -2.18 1.04
N TRP A 308 -19.98 -0.84 1.15
CA TRP A 308 -21.14 0.05 1.30
C TRP A 308 -20.85 1.44 0.74
N VAL A 309 -21.91 2.19 0.44
CA VAL A 309 -21.82 3.61 0.08
C VAL A 309 -21.64 4.44 1.35
N ALA A 310 -20.71 5.36 1.32
CA ALA A 310 -20.35 6.22 2.43
C ALA A 310 -20.54 7.71 2.07
N LEU A 311 -19.61 8.59 2.47
CA LEU A 311 -19.72 10.03 2.27
C LEU A 311 -19.72 10.41 0.78
N ASN A 312 -20.65 11.30 0.42
CA ASN A 312 -20.73 11.93 -0.90
C ASN A 312 -20.77 10.95 -2.07
N GLY A 313 -21.25 9.71 -1.85
CA GLY A 313 -21.29 8.69 -2.90
C GLY A 313 -20.00 7.84 -3.02
N GLY A 314 -18.94 8.16 -2.26
CA GLY A 314 -17.77 7.32 -2.14
C GLY A 314 -18.10 5.98 -1.49
N ARG A 315 -17.28 4.98 -1.73
CA ARG A 315 -17.51 3.61 -1.22
C ARG A 315 -16.46 3.25 -0.17
N MET A 316 -16.85 2.37 0.72
CA MET A 316 -15.94 1.75 1.71
C MET A 316 -16.11 0.25 1.68
N ALA A 317 -15.07 -0.47 2.07
CA ALA A 317 -15.11 -1.91 2.18
C ALA A 317 -14.28 -2.42 3.36
N GLU A 318 -14.78 -3.44 4.03
CA GLU A 318 -13.99 -4.25 4.96
C GLU A 318 -13.26 -5.33 4.17
N LEU A 319 -11.92 -5.33 4.25
CA LEU A 319 -11.11 -6.40 3.68
C LEU A 319 -11.05 -7.59 4.64
N THR A 320 -10.81 -7.29 5.92
CA THR A 320 -10.72 -8.29 6.98
C THR A 320 -10.80 -7.63 8.35
N LEU A 321 -11.28 -8.38 9.34
CA LEU A 321 -11.35 -7.94 10.74
C LEU A 321 -10.49 -8.86 11.61
N ALA A 322 -9.75 -8.27 12.53
CA ALA A 322 -9.05 -9.00 13.58
C ALA A 322 -10.06 -9.67 14.54
N PRO A 323 -9.68 -10.75 15.22
CA PRO A 323 -10.53 -11.37 16.21
C PRO A 323 -11.03 -10.37 17.28
N GLY A 324 -12.34 -10.27 17.44
CA GLY A 324 -12.99 -9.34 18.39
C GLY A 324 -13.23 -7.93 17.85
N GLU A 325 -12.70 -7.57 16.67
CA GLU A 325 -13.03 -6.30 16.02
C GLU A 325 -14.46 -6.36 15.44
N LYS A 326 -15.22 -5.29 15.63
CA LYS A 326 -16.59 -5.19 15.11
C LYS A 326 -16.61 -4.63 13.69
N SER A 327 -17.57 -5.08 12.89
CA SER A 327 -17.85 -4.48 11.59
C SER A 327 -18.13 -2.99 11.72
N ARG A 328 -17.63 -2.22 10.76
CA ARG A 328 -17.86 -0.77 10.63
C ARG A 328 -18.94 -0.45 9.59
N LYS A 329 -19.45 -1.48 8.93
CA LYS A 329 -20.58 -1.34 8.01
C LYS A 329 -21.82 -0.94 8.82
N PRO A 330 -22.53 0.14 8.40
CA PRO A 330 -23.76 0.60 9.06
C PRO A 330 -24.87 -0.45 9.16
#